data_a0c8ec7b327ddedbae8ffa364ab8e718
#
_entry.id   a0c8ec7b327ddedbae8ffa364ab8e718
#
_cell.length_a   1.000
_cell.length_b   1.000
_cell.length_c   1.000
_cell.angle_alpha   90.00
_cell.angle_beta   90.00
_cell.angle_gamma   90.00
#
_symmetry.space_group_name_H-M   'P 1'
#
loop_
_entity.id
_entity.type
_entity.pdbx_description
1 polymer ?
#
loop_
_entity_poly.entity_id
_entity_poly.type
_entity_poly.pdbx_seq_one_letter_code
_entity_poly.pdbx_strand_id
1 'polypeptide(L)'
;MSSSNPFVSIVDDDLATTKLFHEALSENIHNVRVVSFTDPVLGLEHFSENKDVYALVIADLRMPSLNGLELLKKVKTSNPKVRTILMSAYNFDEDLLFLKYMEEGIIDSAIDKPVTMNILFQRVTDELQASQLTRAK
;
A
#
# COMPACT_ATOMS: atom_id res chain seq x y z
N MET A 1 -21.50 -5.42 8.71
CA MET A 1 -21.85 -4.20 7.95
C MET A 1 -20.77 -3.91 6.94
N SER A 2 -21.13 -3.69 5.68
CA SER A 2 -20.18 -3.38 4.63
C SER A 2 -19.39 -2.10 4.92
N SER A 3 -19.99 -1.16 5.65
CA SER A 3 -19.36 0.09 6.05
C SER A 3 -18.18 -0.11 6.99
N SER A 4 -18.04 -1.32 7.60
CA SER A 4 -16.92 -1.62 8.48
C SER A 4 -15.73 -2.23 7.77
N ASN A 5 -15.84 -2.53 6.47
CA ASN A 5 -14.72 -3.08 5.71
C ASN A 5 -13.59 -2.07 5.64
N PRO A 6 -12.34 -2.49 5.86
CA PRO A 6 -11.23 -1.55 5.81
C PRO A 6 -10.87 -1.16 4.38
N PHE A 7 -10.21 -0.02 4.26
CA PHE A 7 -9.70 0.45 2.98
C PHE A 7 -8.36 -0.21 2.64
N VAL A 8 -8.20 -0.49 1.36
CA VAL A 8 -6.92 -0.83 0.73
C VAL A 8 -6.71 0.19 -0.38
N SER A 9 -5.63 0.96 -0.32
CA SER A 9 -5.38 1.94 -1.37
C SER A 9 -4.20 1.54 -2.25
N ILE A 10 -4.31 1.91 -3.52
CA ILE A 10 -3.26 1.76 -4.51
C ILE A 10 -2.88 3.16 -4.98
N VAL A 11 -1.60 3.51 -4.84
CA VAL A 11 -1.11 4.82 -5.22
C VAL A 11 0.02 4.64 -6.23
N ASP A 12 -0.22 5.02 -7.48
CA ASP A 12 0.73 4.88 -8.58
C ASP A 12 0.37 5.93 -9.63
N ASP A 13 1.33 6.73 -10.06
CA ASP A 13 1.07 7.81 -11.00
C ASP A 13 0.75 7.33 -12.42
N ASP A 14 0.94 6.05 -12.72
CA ASP A 14 0.53 5.46 -13.99
C ASP A 14 -0.94 5.04 -13.94
N LEU A 15 -1.79 5.72 -14.70
CA LEU A 15 -3.22 5.48 -14.70
C LEU A 15 -3.58 4.04 -15.11
N ALA A 16 -2.91 3.49 -16.12
CA ALA A 16 -3.19 2.14 -16.59
C ALA A 16 -2.91 1.11 -15.50
N THR A 17 -1.77 1.23 -14.82
CA THR A 17 -1.40 0.35 -13.71
C THR A 17 -2.40 0.45 -12.56
N THR A 18 -2.76 1.68 -12.21
CA THR A 18 -3.71 1.94 -11.13
C THR A 18 -5.06 1.30 -11.38
N LYS A 19 -5.58 1.47 -12.60
CA LYS A 19 -6.85 0.86 -12.99
C LYS A 19 -6.80 -0.66 -12.99
N LEU A 20 -5.72 -1.22 -13.54
CA LEU A 20 -5.55 -2.67 -13.61
C LEU A 20 -5.55 -3.29 -12.21
N PHE A 21 -4.76 -2.73 -11.31
CA PHE A 21 -4.65 -3.24 -9.95
C PHE A 21 -5.94 -3.02 -9.16
N HIS A 22 -6.59 -1.87 -9.35
CA HIS A 22 -7.87 -1.60 -8.70
C HIS A 22 -8.91 -2.65 -9.06
N GLU A 23 -9.07 -2.92 -10.35
CA GLU A 23 -10.04 -3.92 -10.83
C GLU A 23 -9.68 -5.31 -10.35
N ALA A 24 -8.40 -5.69 -10.45
CA ALA A 24 -7.94 -7.00 -10.04
C ALA A 24 -8.17 -7.26 -8.56
N LEU A 25 -7.84 -6.29 -7.71
CA LEU A 25 -8.03 -6.43 -6.27
C LEU A 25 -9.52 -6.41 -5.90
N SER A 26 -10.30 -5.54 -6.54
CA SER A 26 -11.74 -5.47 -6.26
C SER A 26 -12.45 -6.77 -6.59
N GLU A 27 -12.03 -7.45 -7.66
CA GLU A 27 -12.65 -8.71 -8.09
C GLU A 27 -12.19 -9.92 -7.28
N ASN A 28 -10.98 -9.89 -6.72
CA ASN A 28 -10.35 -11.07 -6.15
C ASN A 28 -10.15 -11.01 -4.64
N ILE A 29 -10.17 -9.83 -4.04
CA ILE A 29 -10.02 -9.67 -2.59
C ILE A 29 -11.34 -9.19 -2.02
N HIS A 30 -11.85 -9.93 -1.04
CA HIS A 30 -13.16 -9.64 -0.45
C HIS A 30 -13.03 -8.99 0.92
N ASN A 31 -14.11 -8.35 1.35
CA ASN A 31 -14.21 -7.73 2.67
C ASN A 31 -13.26 -6.55 2.86
N VAL A 32 -12.95 -5.87 1.75
CA VAL A 32 -12.17 -4.63 1.75
C VAL A 32 -12.81 -3.63 0.80
N ARG A 33 -12.50 -2.35 1.00
CA ARG A 33 -12.89 -1.28 0.07
C ARG A 33 -11.62 -0.83 -0.65
N VAL A 34 -11.52 -1.15 -1.94
CA VAL A 34 -10.36 -0.78 -2.75
C VAL A 34 -10.56 0.65 -3.27
N VAL A 35 -9.57 1.49 -3.06
CA VAL A 35 -9.52 2.85 -3.62
C VAL A 35 -8.19 3.04 -4.32
N SER A 36 -8.14 3.91 -5.30
CA SER A 36 -6.90 4.11 -6.07
C SER A 36 -6.69 5.59 -6.40
N PHE A 37 -5.44 5.99 -6.46
CA PHE A 37 -5.03 7.38 -6.68
C PHE A 37 -3.83 7.42 -7.61
N THR A 38 -3.89 8.32 -8.61
CA THR A 38 -2.72 8.63 -9.43
C THR A 38 -1.93 9.80 -8.87
N ASP A 39 -2.54 10.57 -7.96
CA ASP A 39 -1.89 11.67 -7.25
C ASP A 39 -1.59 11.22 -5.81
N PRO A 40 -0.31 11.09 -5.42
CA PRO A 40 0.03 10.63 -4.08
C PRO A 40 -0.42 11.57 -2.97
N VAL A 41 -0.55 12.86 -3.25
CA VAL A 41 -1.05 13.82 -2.25
C VAL A 41 -2.52 13.54 -1.94
N LEU A 42 -3.33 13.26 -2.96
CA LEU A 42 -4.73 12.89 -2.75
C LEU A 42 -4.86 11.54 -2.04
N GLY A 43 -3.96 10.61 -2.35
CA GLY A 43 -3.92 9.32 -1.66
C GLY A 43 -3.63 9.50 -0.17
N LEU A 44 -2.68 10.36 0.16
CA LEU A 44 -2.35 10.65 1.55
C LEU A 44 -3.50 11.36 2.27
N GLU A 45 -4.17 12.29 1.60
CA GLU A 45 -5.34 12.99 2.20
C GLU A 45 -6.44 11.99 2.54
N HIS A 46 -6.77 11.09 1.62
CA HIS A 46 -7.80 10.07 1.87
C HIS A 46 -7.39 9.18 3.04
N PHE A 47 -6.13 8.77 3.09
CA PHE A 47 -5.62 7.98 4.20
C PHE A 47 -5.77 8.75 5.52
N SER A 48 -5.36 10.01 5.55
CA SER A 48 -5.38 10.82 6.78
C SER A 48 -6.79 10.98 7.33
N GLU A 49 -7.78 11.12 6.45
CA GLU A 49 -9.18 11.26 6.84
C GLU A 49 -9.80 9.94 7.30
N ASN A 50 -9.21 8.80 6.94
CA ASN A 50 -9.78 7.47 7.18
C ASN A 50 -8.79 6.52 7.86
N LYS A 51 -7.75 7.02 8.50
CA LYS A 51 -6.63 6.20 8.97
C LYS A 51 -7.03 5.06 9.91
N ASP A 52 -8.07 5.24 10.69
CA ASP A 52 -8.50 4.24 11.67
C ASP A 52 -9.25 3.06 11.01
N VAL A 53 -9.65 3.22 9.76
CA VAL A 53 -10.36 2.18 9.01
C VAL A 53 -9.57 1.73 7.77
N TYR A 54 -8.26 1.95 7.76
CA TYR A 54 -7.36 1.48 6.71
C TYR A 54 -6.66 0.20 7.14
N ALA A 55 -6.51 -0.74 6.21
CA ALA A 55 -5.74 -1.96 6.43
C ALA A 55 -4.40 -1.94 5.71
N LEU A 56 -4.33 -1.35 4.53
CA LEU A 56 -3.17 -1.49 3.65
C LEU A 56 -3.03 -0.31 2.69
N VAL A 57 -1.79 0.16 2.50
CA VAL A 57 -1.44 1.14 1.46
C VAL A 57 -0.38 0.52 0.57
N ILE A 58 -0.66 0.48 -0.74
CA ILE A 58 0.27 -0.01 -1.76
C ILE A 58 0.74 1.20 -2.56
N ALA A 59 2.04 1.44 -2.62
CA ALA A 59 2.57 2.63 -3.28
C ALA A 59 3.71 2.31 -4.22
N ASP A 60 3.72 2.96 -5.39
CA ASP A 60 4.86 2.96 -6.28
C ASP A 60 5.93 3.88 -5.69
N LEU A 61 7.22 3.54 -5.90
CA LEU A 61 8.31 4.34 -5.37
C LEU A 61 8.41 5.71 -6.05
N ARG A 62 8.39 5.72 -7.37
CA ARG A 62 8.64 6.95 -8.14
C ARG A 62 7.37 7.63 -8.59
N MET A 63 7.03 8.70 -7.89
CA MET A 63 5.87 9.53 -8.19
C MET A 63 6.27 10.99 -8.02
N PRO A 64 5.71 11.91 -8.84
CA PRO A 64 5.97 13.33 -8.64
C PRO A 64 5.37 13.81 -7.32
N SER A 65 5.91 14.86 -6.76
CA SER A 65 5.47 15.54 -5.54
C SER A 65 5.75 14.80 -4.25
N LEU A 66 5.46 13.49 -4.20
CA LEU A 66 5.61 12.67 -3.00
C LEU A 66 5.92 11.25 -3.45
N ASN A 67 7.12 10.75 -3.18
CA ASN A 67 7.48 9.39 -3.56
C ASN A 67 6.92 8.36 -2.58
N GLY A 68 7.04 7.07 -2.96
CA GLY A 68 6.48 6.00 -2.14
C GLY A 68 7.09 5.88 -0.76
N LEU A 69 8.39 6.11 -0.61
CA LEU A 69 9.04 6.06 0.71
C LEU A 69 8.50 7.14 1.63
N GLU A 70 8.35 8.36 1.11
CA GLU A 70 7.80 9.47 1.88
C GLU A 70 6.35 9.21 2.27
N LEU A 71 5.56 8.71 1.32
CA LEU A 71 4.15 8.39 1.56
C LEU A 71 4.01 7.35 2.67
N LEU A 72 4.73 6.23 2.56
CA LEU A 72 4.62 5.14 3.54
C LEU A 72 5.14 5.56 4.91
N LYS A 73 6.15 6.41 4.96
CA LYS A 73 6.62 6.97 6.23
C LYS A 73 5.52 7.78 6.92
N LYS A 74 4.83 8.62 6.17
CA LYS A 74 3.72 9.42 6.70
C LYS A 74 2.56 8.54 7.15
N VAL A 75 2.27 7.47 6.40
CA VAL A 75 1.22 6.51 6.76
C VAL A 75 1.54 5.85 8.10
N LYS A 76 2.73 5.30 8.25
CA LYS A 76 3.12 4.61 9.50
C LYS A 76 3.22 5.56 10.69
N THR A 77 3.62 6.80 10.46
CA THR A 77 3.67 7.79 11.52
C THR A 77 2.26 8.11 12.05
N SER A 78 1.27 8.16 11.15
CA SER A 78 -0.12 8.43 11.53
C SER A 78 -0.81 7.23 12.16
N ASN A 79 -0.56 6.03 11.64
CA ASN A 79 -1.14 4.79 12.18
C ASN A 79 -0.21 3.61 11.90
N PRO A 80 0.60 3.22 12.88
CA PRO A 80 1.59 2.15 12.68
C PRO A 80 0.97 0.76 12.48
N LYS A 81 -0.32 0.59 12.70
CA LYS A 81 -1.02 -0.68 12.48
C LYS A 81 -1.37 -0.93 11.02
N VAL A 82 -1.37 0.11 10.19
CA VAL A 82 -1.66 -0.04 8.76
C VAL A 82 -0.48 -0.70 8.07
N ARG A 83 -0.75 -1.71 7.24
CA ARG A 83 0.29 -2.42 6.51
C ARG A 83 0.67 -1.64 5.26
N THR A 84 1.90 -1.86 4.79
CA THR A 84 2.43 -1.11 3.64
C THR A 84 3.16 -2.03 2.66
N ILE A 85 2.95 -1.78 1.38
CA ILE A 85 3.66 -2.46 0.29
C ILE A 85 4.27 -1.40 -0.61
N LEU A 86 5.57 -1.51 -0.88
CA LEU A 86 6.25 -0.64 -1.84
C LEU A 86 6.51 -1.41 -3.12
N MET A 87 6.18 -0.82 -4.27
CA MET A 87 6.46 -1.39 -5.59
C MET A 87 7.50 -0.54 -6.31
N SER A 88 8.47 -1.16 -6.96
CA SER A 88 9.49 -0.40 -7.70
C SER A 88 10.24 -1.26 -8.70
N ALA A 89 10.66 -0.63 -9.80
CA ALA A 89 11.65 -1.20 -10.72
C ALA A 89 13.09 -0.90 -10.25
N TYR A 90 13.22 -0.20 -9.14
CA TYR A 90 14.51 0.23 -8.59
C TYR A 90 15.22 -0.93 -7.90
N ASN A 91 16.57 -0.90 -7.91
CA ASN A 91 17.36 -1.92 -7.23
C ASN A 91 17.39 -1.63 -5.73
N PHE A 92 16.55 -2.34 -4.98
CA PHE A 92 16.43 -2.14 -3.54
C PHE A 92 17.69 -2.49 -2.76
N ASP A 93 18.51 -3.43 -3.26
CA ASP A 93 19.65 -3.91 -2.50
C ASP A 93 20.71 -2.83 -2.26
N GLU A 94 20.72 -1.80 -3.08
CA GLU A 94 21.69 -0.71 -2.98
C GLU A 94 21.16 0.56 -2.33
N ASP A 95 19.89 0.58 -1.94
CA ASP A 95 19.28 1.78 -1.37
C ASP A 95 19.28 1.70 0.15
N LEU A 96 20.13 2.51 0.79
CA LEU A 96 20.25 2.52 2.26
C LEU A 96 18.98 3.00 2.95
N LEU A 97 18.26 3.94 2.36
CA LEU A 97 17.01 4.42 2.95
C LEU A 97 15.92 3.35 2.88
N PHE A 98 15.86 2.63 1.77
CA PHE A 98 14.94 1.50 1.63
C PHE A 98 15.23 0.44 2.71
N LEU A 99 16.49 0.06 2.87
CA LEU A 99 16.88 -0.95 3.86
C LEU A 99 16.54 -0.48 5.27
N LYS A 100 16.79 0.78 5.57
CA LYS A 100 16.44 1.36 6.86
C LYS A 100 14.93 1.30 7.12
N TYR A 101 14.12 1.63 6.13
CA TYR A 101 12.67 1.62 6.27
C TYR A 101 12.10 0.20 6.39
N MET A 102 12.74 -0.78 5.76
CA MET A 102 12.38 -2.19 5.97
C MET A 102 12.68 -2.59 7.41
N GLU A 103 13.87 -2.25 7.91
CA GLU A 103 14.28 -2.59 9.27
C GLU A 103 13.40 -1.92 10.31
N GLU A 104 13.00 -0.68 10.08
CA GLU A 104 12.16 0.09 11.01
C GLU A 104 10.68 -0.29 10.93
N GLY A 105 10.30 -1.16 10.00
CA GLY A 105 8.90 -1.58 9.83
C GLY A 105 8.01 -0.56 9.12
N ILE A 106 8.61 0.41 8.43
CA ILE A 106 7.86 1.37 7.62
C ILE A 106 7.36 0.73 6.33
N ILE A 107 8.16 -0.18 5.76
CA ILE A 107 7.79 -0.98 4.59
C ILE A 107 7.62 -2.41 5.07
N ASP A 108 6.41 -2.94 4.99
CA ASP A 108 6.13 -4.31 5.41
C ASP A 108 6.46 -5.32 4.32
N SER A 109 6.23 -4.98 3.06
CA SER A 109 6.59 -5.81 1.90
C SER A 109 7.07 -4.93 0.77
N ALA A 110 7.97 -5.48 -0.06
CA ALA A 110 8.44 -4.82 -1.28
C ALA A 110 8.24 -5.76 -2.45
N ILE A 111 7.78 -5.23 -3.57
CA ILE A 111 7.55 -5.99 -4.80
C ILE A 111 8.33 -5.33 -5.94
N ASP A 112 9.14 -6.15 -6.64
CA ASP A 112 9.85 -5.68 -7.83
C ASP A 112 8.90 -5.62 -9.02
N LYS A 113 9.02 -4.57 -9.82
CA LYS A 113 8.32 -4.48 -11.09
C LYS A 113 9.10 -5.27 -12.16
N PRO A 114 8.42 -5.91 -13.10
CA PRO A 114 6.97 -5.92 -13.34
C PRO A 114 6.24 -6.79 -12.31
N VAL A 115 5.10 -6.28 -11.82
CA VAL A 115 4.31 -6.97 -10.80
C VAL A 115 3.36 -7.94 -11.50
N THR A 116 3.46 -9.23 -11.18
CA THR A 116 2.50 -10.21 -11.68
C THR A 116 1.27 -10.23 -10.77
N MET A 117 0.13 -10.64 -11.33
CA MET A 117 -1.10 -10.72 -10.55
C MET A 117 -0.97 -11.71 -9.38
N ASN A 118 -0.31 -12.84 -9.61
CA ASN A 118 -0.11 -13.84 -8.55
C ASN A 118 0.67 -13.27 -7.36
N ILE A 119 1.74 -12.54 -7.64
CA ILE A 119 2.55 -11.93 -6.58
C ILE A 119 1.74 -10.85 -5.86
N LEU A 120 1.01 -10.02 -6.62
CA LEU A 120 0.19 -8.97 -6.03
C LEU A 120 -0.85 -9.56 -5.08
N PHE A 121 -1.62 -10.57 -5.54
CA PHE A 121 -2.65 -11.20 -4.72
C PHE A 121 -2.05 -11.84 -3.47
N GLN A 122 -0.92 -12.53 -3.61
CA GLN A 122 -0.28 -13.18 -2.47
C GLN A 122 0.18 -12.16 -1.43
N ARG A 123 0.87 -11.11 -1.87
CA ARG A 123 1.37 -10.09 -0.93
C ARG A 123 0.23 -9.34 -0.26
N VAL A 124 -0.81 -8.99 -1.02
CA VAL A 124 -1.97 -8.30 -0.45
C VAL A 124 -2.66 -9.21 0.57
N THR A 125 -2.87 -10.48 0.24
CA THR A 125 -3.50 -11.43 1.16
C THR A 125 -2.69 -11.57 2.44
N ASP A 126 -1.37 -11.72 2.32
CA ASP A 126 -0.48 -11.85 3.48
C ASP A 126 -0.55 -10.61 4.38
N GLU A 127 -0.52 -9.42 3.77
CA GLU A 127 -0.56 -8.18 4.55
C GLU A 127 -1.93 -7.96 5.19
N LEU A 128 -3.01 -8.36 4.53
CA LEU A 128 -4.34 -8.25 5.12
C LEU A 128 -4.50 -9.20 6.30
N GLN A 129 -3.94 -10.40 6.24
CA GLN A 129 -3.93 -11.33 7.38
C GLN A 129 -3.15 -10.74 8.54
N ALA A 130 -1.99 -10.16 8.28
CA ALA A 130 -1.18 -9.50 9.30
C ALA A 130 -1.93 -8.31 9.92
N SER A 131 -2.66 -7.56 9.10
CA SER A 131 -3.48 -6.44 9.56
C SER A 131 -4.58 -6.91 10.51
N GLN A 132 -5.26 -8.01 10.18
CA GLN A 132 -6.30 -8.58 11.04
C GLN A 132 -5.75 -8.98 12.40
N LEU A 133 -4.59 -9.63 12.43
CA LEU A 133 -3.95 -10.04 13.68
C LEU A 133 -3.60 -8.84 14.55
N THR A 134 -3.10 -7.79 13.94
CA THR A 134 -2.74 -6.56 14.65
C THR A 134 -3.98 -5.84 15.18
N ARG A 135 -5.04 -5.78 14.38
CA ARG A 135 -6.27 -5.06 14.71
C ARG A 135 -7.12 -5.81 15.75
N ALA A 136 -6.98 -7.13 15.82
CA ALA A 136 -7.70 -7.94 16.81
C ALA A 136 -7.19 -7.72 18.23
N LYS A 137 -6.01 -7.15 18.34
CA LYS A 137 -5.42 -6.83 19.63
C LYS A 137 -5.73 -5.39 20.01
#